data_27df9a89a0fe8271d48251bda2708111
#
_entry.id   27df9a89a0fe8271d48251bda2708111
#
_cell.length_a   1.000
_cell.length_b   1.000
_cell.length_c   1.000
_cell.angle_alpha   90.00
_cell.angle_beta   90.00
_cell.angle_gamma   90.00
#
_symmetry.space_group_name_H-M   'P 1'
#
loop_
_entity.id
_entity.type
_entity.pdbx_description
1 polymer ?
#
loop_
_entity_poly.entity_id
_entity_poly.type
_entity_poly.pdbx_seq_one_letter_code
_entity_poly.pdbx_strand_id
1 'polypeptide(L)'
;MPSKAAQAKEPARPHKYRLQFVPSAWAEWQKLDGSVKEPLRNLLKKRLDNPHVPGAALRGALVGHYKIKLNKQGYRLVYGVQDDVLIVMVMAVDKREDSVVYQSAVQRVTEKMAELVKAVQKRAKS
;
A
#
# COMPACT_ATOMS: atom_id res chain seq x y z
N MET A 1 0.63 -28.33 -13.68
CA MET A 1 0.55 -27.72 -13.56
C MET A 1 0.64 -27.16 -13.26
N PRO A 2 0.76 -27.11 -13.18
CA PRO A 2 0.86 -26.29 -12.80
C PRO A 2 0.96 -25.66 -12.56
N SER A 3 0.81 -25.53 -12.56
CA SER A 3 0.87 -24.70 -12.43
C SER A 3 0.81 -24.25 -12.04
N LYS A 4 0.59 -24.47 -11.82
CA LYS A 4 0.53 -23.91 -11.38
C LYS A 4 0.99 -23.47 -10.73
N ALA A 5 1.15 -23.86 -10.66
CA ALA A 5 1.58 -23.31 -10.11
C ALA A 5 2.25 -22.89 -9.89
N ALA A 6 2.31 -22.97 -10.27
CA ALA A 6 2.84 -22.32 -10.24
C ALA A 6 3.16 -21.76 -10.19
N GLN A 7 2.89 -21.91 -10.36
CA GLN A 7 3.02 -21.17 -10.32
C GLN A 7 3.33 -20.67 -9.82
N ALA A 8 3.20 -21.02 -9.58
CA ALA A 8 3.53 -20.39 -9.01
C ALA A 8 4.18 -20.16 -8.71
N LYS A 9 4.46 -20.22 -9.07
CA LYS A 9 5.17 -19.80 -8.83
C LYS A 9 5.78 -19.05 -8.82
N GLU A 10 5.53 -18.90 -9.58
CA GLU A 10 6.22 -17.97 -9.44
C GLU A 10 6.73 -17.62 -8.25
N PRO A 11 6.55 -17.79 -7.61
CA PRO A 11 7.05 -17.52 -6.33
C PRO A 11 8.47 -17.82 -6.17
N ALA A 12 8.95 -18.44 -7.09
CA ALA A 12 10.35 -18.76 -7.07
C ALA A 12 11.21 -17.51 -7.00
N ARG A 13 10.65 -16.38 -7.38
CA ARG A 13 11.35 -15.09 -7.28
C ARG A 13 10.57 -14.17 -6.36
N PRO A 14 11.00 -14.05 -5.11
CA PRO A 14 10.33 -13.09 -4.22
C PRO A 14 10.60 -11.67 -4.68
N HIS A 15 9.62 -10.81 -4.46
CA HIS A 15 9.80 -9.38 -4.72
C HIS A 15 10.76 -8.77 -3.71
N LYS A 16 11.37 -7.66 -4.09
CA LYS A 16 12.29 -6.96 -3.19
C LYS A 16 11.61 -6.48 -1.92
N TYR A 17 10.37 -5.98 -2.05
CA TYR A 17 9.59 -5.50 -0.90
C TYR A 17 8.42 -6.43 -0.64
N ARG A 18 7.98 -6.47 0.62
CA ARG A 18 6.80 -7.23 1.01
C ARG A 18 5.59 -6.30 1.05
N LEU A 19 4.44 -6.85 0.71
CA LEU A 19 3.19 -6.09 0.69
C LEU A 19 2.47 -6.25 2.02
N GLN A 20 2.09 -5.12 2.61
CA GLN A 20 1.26 -5.12 3.82
C GLN A 20 0.18 -4.04 3.68
N PHE A 21 -0.85 -4.15 4.50
CA PHE A 21 -1.96 -3.21 4.51
C PHE A 21 -2.20 -2.75 5.94
N VAL A 22 -2.49 -1.46 6.14
CA VAL A 22 -3.04 -1.05 7.44
C VAL A 22 -4.46 -1.63 7.54
N PRO A 23 -4.98 -1.89 8.74
CA PRO A 23 -6.28 -2.58 8.87
C PRO A 23 -7.42 -1.94 8.10
N SER A 24 -7.52 -0.63 8.09
CA SER A 24 -8.58 0.07 7.35
C SER A 24 -8.45 -0.14 5.84
N ALA A 25 -7.21 -0.12 5.33
CA ALA A 25 -6.98 -0.36 3.91
C ALA A 25 -7.27 -1.81 3.53
N TRP A 26 -6.97 -2.74 4.43
CA TRP A 26 -7.30 -4.15 4.20
C TRP A 26 -8.79 -4.35 4.06
N ALA A 27 -9.59 -3.70 4.93
CA ALA A 27 -11.04 -3.76 4.85
C ALA A 27 -11.55 -3.19 3.52
N GLU A 28 -10.95 -2.09 3.07
CA GLU A 28 -11.31 -1.49 1.79
C GLU A 28 -10.95 -2.41 0.62
N TRP A 29 -9.78 -3.03 0.70
CA TRP A 29 -9.32 -3.96 -0.33
C TRP A 29 -10.26 -5.15 -0.47
N GLN A 30 -10.68 -5.72 0.66
CA GLN A 30 -11.56 -6.89 0.65
C GLN A 30 -12.91 -6.62 -0.01
N LYS A 31 -13.37 -5.38 0.02
CA LYS A 31 -14.65 -4.99 -0.59
C LYS A 31 -14.56 -4.79 -2.09
N LEU A 32 -13.36 -4.77 -2.66
CA LEU A 32 -13.21 -4.54 -4.08
C LEU A 32 -13.70 -5.74 -4.89
N ASP A 33 -14.32 -5.42 -6.02
CA ASP A 33 -14.70 -6.43 -6.99
C ASP A 33 -13.45 -7.01 -7.65
N GLY A 34 -13.54 -8.27 -8.10
CA GLY A 34 -12.41 -8.92 -8.74
C GLY A 34 -11.89 -8.18 -9.97
N SER A 35 -12.78 -7.53 -10.71
CA SER A 35 -12.39 -6.77 -11.90
C SER A 35 -11.55 -5.54 -11.56
N VAL A 36 -11.60 -5.08 -10.31
CA VAL A 36 -10.78 -3.97 -9.82
C VAL A 36 -9.55 -4.51 -9.10
N LYS A 37 -9.74 -5.53 -8.29
CA LYS A 37 -8.69 -6.10 -7.46
C LYS A 37 -7.54 -6.67 -8.30
N GLU A 38 -7.87 -7.36 -9.38
CA GLU A 38 -6.86 -8.01 -10.21
C GLU A 38 -5.90 -7.02 -10.86
N PRO A 39 -6.38 -5.98 -11.57
CA PRO A 39 -5.44 -5.00 -12.14
C PRO A 39 -4.67 -4.23 -11.08
N LEU A 40 -5.29 -3.92 -9.93
CA LEU A 40 -4.56 -3.26 -8.84
C LEU A 40 -3.46 -4.18 -8.29
N ARG A 41 -3.75 -5.45 -8.14
CA ARG A 41 -2.77 -6.43 -7.66
C ARG A 41 -1.57 -6.48 -8.61
N ASN A 42 -1.83 -6.48 -9.91
CA ASN A 42 -0.76 -6.52 -10.90
C ASN A 42 0.11 -5.27 -10.84
N LEU A 43 -0.49 -4.11 -10.66
CA LEU A 43 0.26 -2.87 -10.51
C LEU A 43 1.07 -2.87 -9.21
N LEU A 44 0.50 -3.38 -8.12
CA LEU A 44 1.20 -3.47 -6.85
C LEU A 44 2.42 -4.39 -6.95
N LYS A 45 2.30 -5.50 -7.66
CA LYS A 45 3.43 -6.42 -7.83
C LYS A 45 4.63 -5.71 -8.46
N LYS A 46 4.38 -4.86 -9.44
CA LYS A 46 5.45 -4.07 -10.06
C LYS A 46 6.08 -3.10 -9.06
N ARG A 47 5.27 -2.51 -8.20
CA ARG A 47 5.76 -1.56 -7.21
C ARG A 47 6.53 -2.27 -6.09
N LEU A 48 6.32 -3.56 -5.88
CA LEU A 48 7.09 -4.32 -4.90
C LEU A 48 8.55 -4.49 -5.32
N ASP A 49 8.83 -4.42 -6.61
CA ASP A 49 10.21 -4.48 -7.10
C ASP A 49 10.83 -3.10 -7.24
N ASN A 50 10.01 -2.08 -7.46
CA ASN A 50 10.48 -0.71 -7.63
C ASN A 50 9.42 0.27 -7.12
N PRO A 51 9.33 0.45 -5.79
CA PRO A 51 8.27 1.27 -5.20
C PRO A 51 8.48 2.78 -5.32
N HIS A 52 9.70 3.23 -5.51
CA HIS A 52 10.01 4.66 -5.61
C HIS A 52 9.81 5.14 -7.04
N VAL A 53 8.59 5.52 -7.37
CA VAL A 53 8.22 5.96 -8.72
C VAL A 53 8.05 7.48 -8.69
N PRO A 54 9.02 8.25 -9.24
CA PRO A 54 8.99 9.72 -9.09
C PRO A 54 7.70 10.38 -9.59
N GLY A 55 7.17 9.92 -10.71
CA GLY A 55 5.95 10.50 -11.26
C GLY A 55 4.70 10.22 -10.43
N ALA A 56 4.78 9.31 -9.47
CA ALA A 56 3.66 8.93 -8.61
C ALA A 56 3.85 9.41 -7.18
N ALA A 57 4.95 10.09 -6.88
CA ALA A 57 5.26 10.53 -5.53
C ALA A 57 4.30 11.62 -5.05
N LEU A 58 3.90 11.53 -3.79
CA LEU A 58 3.02 12.50 -3.15
C LEU A 58 3.85 13.44 -2.29
N ARG A 59 3.24 14.55 -1.91
CA ARG A 59 3.94 15.62 -1.21
C ARG A 59 3.25 15.96 0.11
N GLY A 60 3.85 16.90 0.84
CA GLY A 60 3.29 17.37 2.10
C GLY A 60 3.22 16.29 3.14
N ALA A 61 2.04 16.11 3.74
CA ALA A 61 1.85 15.10 4.77
C ALA A 61 2.03 13.67 4.25
N LEU A 62 2.04 13.48 2.94
CA LEU A 62 2.22 12.17 2.32
C LEU A 62 3.57 11.99 1.66
N VAL A 63 4.56 12.79 2.04
CA VAL A 63 5.91 12.60 1.53
C VAL A 63 6.38 11.17 1.90
N GLY A 64 7.04 10.50 0.97
CA GLY A 64 7.42 9.10 1.16
C GLY A 64 6.33 8.11 0.77
N HIS A 65 5.22 8.63 0.27
CA HIS A 65 4.10 7.82 -0.21
C HIS A 65 3.90 8.03 -1.69
N TYR A 66 3.24 7.06 -2.31
CA TYR A 66 3.03 7.03 -3.76
C TYR A 66 1.62 6.63 -4.08
N LYS A 67 1.15 7.01 -5.26
CA LYS A 67 -0.20 6.67 -5.71
C LYS A 67 -0.16 5.67 -6.85
N ILE A 68 -1.22 4.88 -6.93
CA ILE A 68 -1.53 4.07 -8.09
C ILE A 68 -2.93 4.48 -8.53
N LYS A 69 -3.08 4.80 -9.82
CA LYS A 69 -4.38 5.17 -10.38
C LYS A 69 -4.86 4.09 -11.33
N LEU A 70 -6.08 3.64 -11.12
CA LEU A 70 -6.75 2.73 -12.04
C LEU A 70 -7.83 3.55 -12.75
N ASN A 71 -7.40 4.23 -13.82
CA ASN A 71 -8.21 5.26 -14.46
C ASN A 71 -9.54 4.76 -15.02
N LYS A 72 -9.54 3.60 -15.64
CA LYS A 72 -10.76 3.05 -16.25
C LYS A 72 -11.86 2.85 -15.21
N GLN A 73 -11.52 2.28 -14.07
CA GLN A 73 -12.49 1.98 -13.03
C GLN A 73 -12.61 3.10 -12.00
N GLY A 74 -11.76 4.11 -12.08
CA GLY A 74 -11.84 5.26 -11.21
C GLY A 74 -11.33 5.03 -9.79
N TYR A 75 -10.48 4.03 -9.58
CA TYR A 75 -9.94 3.74 -8.25
C TYR A 75 -8.57 4.38 -8.05
N ARG A 76 -8.28 4.68 -6.80
CA ARG A 76 -7.00 5.24 -6.38
C ARG A 76 -6.49 4.45 -5.18
N LEU A 77 -5.17 4.25 -5.13
CA LEU A 77 -4.54 3.56 -4.02
C LEU A 77 -3.31 4.37 -3.59
N VAL A 78 -3.10 4.48 -2.29
CA VAL A 78 -1.93 5.16 -1.73
C VAL A 78 -1.15 4.15 -0.91
N TYR A 79 0.17 4.09 -1.13
CA TYR A 79 1.04 3.24 -0.32
C TYR A 79 2.25 4.04 0.14
N GLY A 80 2.80 3.64 1.29
CA GLY A 80 4.05 4.17 1.81
C GLY A 80 5.15 3.15 1.67
N VAL A 81 6.40 3.61 1.62
CA VAL A 81 7.55 2.73 1.49
C VAL A 81 8.39 2.81 2.76
N GLN A 82 8.71 1.65 3.33
CA GLN A 82 9.58 1.54 4.49
C GLN A 82 10.82 0.79 4.05
N ASP A 83 11.84 1.53 3.66
CA ASP A 83 13.04 0.96 3.06
C ASP A 83 13.88 0.14 4.04
N ASP A 84 13.89 0.53 5.31
CA ASP A 84 14.69 -0.15 6.31
C ASP A 84 14.21 -1.59 6.57
N VAL A 85 12.94 -1.85 6.36
CA VAL A 85 12.37 -3.19 6.55
C VAL A 85 11.82 -3.78 5.25
N LEU A 86 11.99 -3.07 4.15
CA LEU A 86 11.58 -3.48 2.80
C LEU A 86 10.08 -3.83 2.74
N ILE A 87 9.26 -2.87 3.17
CA ILE A 87 7.79 -3.04 3.16
C ILE A 87 7.14 -1.95 2.33
N VAL A 88 6.19 -2.35 1.49
CA VAL A 88 5.23 -1.47 0.84
C VAL A 88 3.93 -1.59 1.61
N MET A 89 3.53 -0.51 2.27
CA MET A 89 2.36 -0.48 3.15
C MET A 89 1.22 0.25 2.48
N VAL A 90 0.14 -0.46 2.17
CA VAL A 90 -1.04 0.17 1.57
C VAL A 90 -1.80 0.92 2.65
N MET A 91 -1.97 2.23 2.44
CA MET A 91 -2.61 3.12 3.41
C MET A 91 -4.09 3.36 3.11
N ALA A 92 -4.48 3.39 1.85
CA ALA A 92 -5.87 3.64 1.47
C ALA A 92 -6.13 3.16 0.04
N VAL A 93 -7.34 2.68 -0.21
CA VAL A 93 -7.80 2.39 -1.56
C VAL A 93 -9.29 2.72 -1.64
N ASP A 94 -9.68 3.52 -2.64
CA ASP A 94 -11.07 3.95 -2.76
C ASP A 94 -11.35 4.32 -4.20
N LYS A 95 -12.65 4.32 -4.55
CA LYS A 95 -13.13 4.72 -5.88
C LYS A 95 -13.32 6.23 -5.98
N ARG A 96 -13.26 6.94 -4.87
CA ARG A 96 -13.57 8.36 -4.81
C ARG A 96 -12.45 9.23 -5.36
N GLU A 97 -12.72 10.53 -5.39
CA GLU A 97 -11.76 11.52 -5.86
C GLU A 97 -10.45 11.46 -5.08
N ASP A 98 -9.39 11.91 -5.72
CA ASP A 98 -8.05 11.91 -5.12
C ASP A 98 -8.04 12.50 -3.71
N SER A 99 -8.74 13.61 -3.50
CA SER A 99 -8.72 14.31 -2.21
C SER A 99 -9.23 13.40 -1.08
N VAL A 100 -10.27 12.59 -1.32
CA VAL A 100 -10.83 11.72 -0.30
C VAL A 100 -9.84 10.61 0.07
N VAL A 101 -9.25 9.98 -0.94
CA VAL A 101 -8.28 8.90 -0.70
C VAL A 101 -7.05 9.45 0.02
N TYR A 102 -6.58 10.63 -0.39
CA TYR A 102 -5.40 11.23 0.22
C TYR A 102 -5.67 11.65 1.67
N GLN A 103 -6.85 12.19 1.96
CA GLN A 103 -7.21 12.52 3.33
C GLN A 103 -7.25 11.28 4.22
N SER A 104 -7.79 10.18 3.71
CA SER A 104 -7.80 8.93 4.45
C SER A 104 -6.38 8.45 4.74
N ALA A 105 -5.50 8.55 3.74
CA ALA A 105 -4.11 8.16 3.91
C ALA A 105 -3.40 9.04 4.94
N VAL A 106 -3.62 10.37 4.88
CA VAL A 106 -3.02 11.30 5.85
C VAL A 106 -3.47 10.94 7.27
N GLN A 107 -4.76 10.70 7.45
CA GLN A 107 -5.29 10.34 8.77
C GLN A 107 -4.63 9.08 9.29
N ARG A 108 -4.49 8.08 8.45
CA ARG A 108 -3.92 6.80 8.86
C ARG A 108 -2.43 6.89 9.15
N VAL A 109 -1.70 7.72 8.42
CA VAL A 109 -0.29 7.99 8.73
C VAL A 109 -0.18 8.62 10.12
N THR A 110 -1.04 9.59 10.42
CA THR A 110 -1.05 10.25 11.73
C THR A 110 -1.35 9.26 12.85
N GLU A 111 -2.35 8.40 12.65
CA GLU A 111 -2.70 7.39 13.63
C GLU A 111 -1.55 6.41 13.88
N LYS A 112 -0.89 6.00 12.81
CA LYS A 112 0.24 5.09 12.92
C LYS A 112 1.39 5.73 13.67
N MET A 113 1.67 6.99 13.43
CA MET A 113 2.71 7.73 14.14
C MET A 113 2.38 7.82 15.63
N ALA A 114 1.12 8.08 15.96
CA ALA A 114 0.69 8.16 17.34
C ALA A 114 0.89 6.83 18.06
N GLU A 115 0.58 5.72 17.39
CA GLU A 115 0.81 4.39 17.94
C GLU A 115 2.28 4.12 18.20
N LEU A 116 3.13 4.52 17.26
CA LEU A 116 4.57 4.33 17.40
C LEU A 116 5.12 5.13 18.58
N VAL A 117 4.66 6.37 18.74
CA VAL A 117 5.08 7.21 19.85
C VAL A 117 4.67 6.57 21.17
N LYS A 118 3.45 6.07 21.27
CA LYS A 118 2.98 5.39 22.48
C LYS A 118 3.82 4.16 22.79
N ALA A 119 4.16 3.39 21.78
CA ALA A 119 4.98 2.19 21.98
C ALA A 119 6.36 2.53 22.51
N VAL A 120 6.96 3.60 21.97
CA VAL A 120 8.29 4.05 22.42
C VAL A 120 8.21 4.55 23.87
N GLN A 121 7.21 5.36 24.20
CA GLN A 121 7.03 5.86 25.56
C GLN A 121 6.82 4.73 26.55
N LYS A 122 6.04 3.74 26.17
CA LYS A 122 5.79 2.58 27.02
C LYS A 122 7.08 1.81 27.30
N ARG A 123 7.93 1.64 26.31
CA ARG A 123 9.22 0.98 26.49
C ARG A 123 10.13 1.78 27.39
N ALA A 124 10.12 3.10 27.24
CA ALA A 124 10.97 3.97 28.04
C ALA A 124 10.64 3.90 29.53
N LYS A 125 9.39 3.60 29.86
CA LYS A 125 8.93 3.50 31.26
C LYS A 125 9.28 2.16 31.88
N SER A 126 9.53 1.17 31.10
CA SER A 126 9.90 -0.12 31.64
C SER A 126 11.41 -0.26 31.74
#